data_3a6892297367fd83b3132b6f45a7368f
#
_entry.id   3a6892297367fd83b3132b6f45a7368f
#
_cell.length_a   1.000
_cell.length_b   1.000
_cell.length_c   1.000
_cell.angle_alpha   90.00
_cell.angle_beta   90.00
_cell.angle_gamma   90.00
#
_symmetry.space_group_name_H-M   'P 1'
#
loop_
_entity.id
_entity.type
_entity.pdbx_description
1 polymer ?
#
loop_
_entity_poly.entity_id
_entity_poly.type
_entity_poly.pdbx_seq_one_letter_code
_entity_poly.pdbx_strand_id
1 'polypeptide(L)'
;MTRRPAIHEAEAHVVTSHGADFFGEDRHPLKALASLAGYAEGCLSRDERGPLVLLLTNPGEGGTMTPAQAAEMAQLLRKLARHRFVKTSAAAHARALGDAAARAAADGEPWQWRIEAAA
;
A
#
# COMPACT_ATOMS: atom_id res chain seq x y z
N MET A 1 33.85 2.75 11.54
CA MET A 1 33.03 2.65 11.54
C MET A 1 31.95 2.51 11.68
N THR A 2 31.79 2.53 11.71
CA THR A 2 30.81 2.33 11.77
C THR A 2 29.72 2.61 11.66
N ARG A 3 29.40 2.50 11.39
CA ARG A 3 28.39 2.57 11.15
C ARG A 3 27.26 2.66 11.22
N ARG A 4 26.83 3.07 11.26
CA ARG A 4 25.82 3.15 11.30
C ARG A 4 24.73 2.65 10.88
N PRO A 5 24.53 1.88 10.73
CA PRO A 5 23.49 1.06 10.16
C PRO A 5 22.21 1.06 10.94
N ALA A 6 22.30 1.24 12.17
CA ALA A 6 21.09 1.32 12.98
C ALA A 6 20.09 2.33 12.42
N ILE A 7 20.58 3.33 11.72
CA ILE A 7 19.74 4.35 11.15
C ILE A 7 18.78 3.77 10.11
N HIS A 8 19.24 2.78 9.39
CA HIS A 8 18.42 2.16 8.33
C HIS A 8 17.25 1.40 8.92
N GLU A 9 17.42 0.90 10.13
CA GLU A 9 16.41 0.08 10.77
C GLU A 9 15.29 0.92 11.34
N ALA A 10 15.49 2.23 11.39
CA ALA A 10 14.49 3.13 11.94
C ALA A 10 13.45 3.56 10.94
N GLU A 11 13.34 2.88 9.81
CA GLU A 11 12.38 3.23 8.79
C GLU A 11 10.96 2.89 9.21
N ALA A 12 10.05 3.85 9.04
CA ALA A 12 8.65 3.64 9.36
C ALA A 12 7.97 2.80 8.29
N HIS A 13 6.96 2.05 8.69
CA HIS A 13 6.20 1.17 7.81
C HIS A 13 4.71 1.43 7.95
N VAL A 14 3.99 1.15 6.88
CA VAL A 14 2.54 1.01 6.93
C VAL A 14 2.25 -0.47 7.14
N VAL A 15 1.35 -0.76 8.06
CA VAL A 15 0.87 -2.12 8.31
C VAL A 15 -0.59 -2.17 7.92
N THR A 16 -0.94 -3.10 7.03
CA THR A 16 -2.32 -3.22 6.54
C THR A 16 -2.92 -4.54 7.00
N SER A 17 -4.23 -4.52 7.28
CA SER A 17 -4.95 -5.72 7.64
C SER A 17 -5.18 -6.61 6.42
N HIS A 18 -5.61 -7.85 6.65
CA HIS A 18 -5.95 -8.83 5.61
C HIS A 18 -4.74 -9.16 4.73
N GLY A 19 -3.55 -9.03 5.29
CA GLY A 19 -2.32 -9.34 4.61
C GLY A 19 -1.98 -10.81 4.67
N ALA A 20 -0.80 -11.13 4.17
CA ALA A 20 -0.39 -12.52 3.95
C ALA A 20 0.57 -13.07 4.99
N ASP A 21 1.01 -12.26 5.97
CA ASP A 21 1.96 -12.76 6.95
C ASP A 21 1.25 -13.62 8.00
N PHE A 22 2.05 -14.13 8.94
CA PHE A 22 1.54 -15.03 9.97
C PHE A 22 0.41 -14.42 10.81
N PHE A 23 0.43 -13.09 10.95
CA PHE A 23 -0.58 -12.38 11.75
C PHE A 23 -1.74 -11.83 10.91
N GLY A 24 -1.78 -12.14 9.62
CA GLY A 24 -2.79 -11.58 8.73
C GLY A 24 -2.53 -10.14 8.39
N GLU A 25 -1.27 -9.74 8.31
CA GLU A 25 -0.88 -8.37 8.01
C GLU A 25 0.18 -8.33 6.94
N ASP A 26 0.31 -7.17 6.29
CA ASP A 26 1.42 -6.87 5.39
C ASP A 26 2.08 -5.60 5.88
N ARG A 27 3.40 -5.49 5.68
CA ARG A 27 4.19 -4.32 6.04
C ARG A 27 4.84 -3.75 4.79
N HIS A 28 4.74 -2.44 4.64
CA HIS A 28 5.34 -1.76 3.49
C HIS A 28 6.09 -0.52 3.96
N PRO A 29 7.35 -0.34 3.55
CA PRO A 29 8.07 0.90 3.90
C PRO A 29 7.34 2.11 3.34
N LEU A 30 7.32 3.21 4.07
CA LEU A 30 6.65 4.42 3.60
C LEU A 30 7.19 4.89 2.26
N LYS A 31 8.49 4.73 2.02
CA LYS A 31 9.07 5.14 0.74
C LYS A 31 8.56 4.31 -0.42
N ALA A 32 8.18 3.05 -0.18
CA ALA A 32 7.59 2.21 -1.22
C ALA A 32 6.23 2.76 -1.62
N LEU A 33 5.46 3.24 -0.64
CA LEU A 33 4.15 3.83 -0.93
C LEU A 33 4.29 5.14 -1.71
N ALA A 34 5.28 5.95 -1.35
CA ALA A 34 5.54 7.19 -2.08
C ALA A 34 5.90 6.89 -3.54
N SER A 35 6.70 5.85 -3.76
CA SER A 35 7.06 5.42 -5.09
C SER A 35 5.82 4.98 -5.87
N LEU A 36 4.94 4.21 -5.24
CA LEU A 36 3.69 3.78 -5.87
C LEU A 36 2.81 4.96 -6.22
N ALA A 37 2.78 6.00 -5.39
CA ALA A 37 2.00 7.20 -5.70
C ALA A 37 2.47 7.81 -7.01
N GLY A 38 3.78 7.89 -7.21
CA GLY A 38 4.33 8.39 -8.47
C GLY A 38 3.91 7.56 -9.66
N TYR A 39 3.95 6.23 -9.53
CA TYR A 39 3.49 5.35 -10.61
C TYR A 39 2.00 5.51 -10.86
N ALA A 40 1.21 5.65 -9.80
CA ALA A 40 -0.24 5.83 -9.95
C ALA A 40 -0.54 7.09 -10.75
N GLU A 41 0.19 8.17 -10.49
CA GLU A 41 0.01 9.41 -11.23
C GLU A 41 0.38 9.28 -12.70
N GLY A 42 1.39 8.47 -12.99
CA GLY A 42 1.84 8.30 -14.37
C GLY A 42 1.13 7.22 -15.16
N CYS A 43 0.55 6.23 -14.49
CA CYS A 43 0.02 5.04 -15.15
C CYS A 43 -1.48 4.90 -15.10
N LEU A 44 -2.16 5.58 -14.17
CA LEU A 44 -3.61 5.51 -14.05
C LEU A 44 -4.25 6.79 -14.57
N SER A 45 -5.50 6.71 -15.00
CA SER A 45 -6.18 7.88 -15.54
C SER A 45 -6.43 8.91 -14.43
N ARG A 46 -6.56 10.16 -14.86
CA ARG A 46 -6.82 11.26 -13.93
C ARG A 46 -8.11 11.03 -13.13
N ASP A 47 -9.12 10.44 -13.76
CA ASP A 47 -10.43 10.28 -13.13
C ASP A 47 -10.43 9.17 -12.08
N GLU A 48 -9.56 8.17 -12.23
CA GLU A 48 -9.60 7.01 -11.33
C GLU A 48 -8.58 7.06 -10.20
N ARG A 49 -7.46 7.77 -10.39
CA ARG A 49 -6.29 7.65 -9.48
C ARG A 49 -6.39 8.44 -8.18
N GLY A 50 -7.27 9.46 -8.13
CA GLY A 50 -7.29 10.40 -7.01
C GLY A 50 -7.30 9.78 -5.63
N PRO A 51 -8.28 8.93 -5.30
CA PRO A 51 -8.34 8.34 -3.96
C PRO A 51 -7.12 7.49 -3.65
N LEU A 52 -6.59 6.77 -4.64
CA LEU A 52 -5.42 5.93 -4.43
C LEU A 52 -4.18 6.79 -4.18
N VAL A 53 -3.97 7.83 -4.96
CA VAL A 53 -2.81 8.72 -4.77
C VAL A 53 -2.88 9.36 -3.39
N LEU A 54 -4.06 9.80 -2.96
CA LEU A 54 -4.24 10.40 -1.65
C LEU A 54 -3.85 9.41 -0.55
N LEU A 55 -4.33 8.18 -0.65
CA LEU A 55 -4.02 7.15 0.32
C LEU A 55 -2.52 6.86 0.37
N LEU A 56 -1.87 6.74 -0.78
CA LEU A 56 -0.45 6.41 -0.85
C LEU A 56 0.45 7.54 -0.35
N THR A 57 0.01 8.80 -0.50
CA THR A 57 0.80 9.95 -0.05
C THR A 57 0.54 10.30 1.41
N ASN A 58 -0.64 9.93 1.94
CA ASN A 58 -1.00 10.21 3.33
C ASN A 58 -1.54 8.98 4.03
N PRO A 59 -0.75 7.90 4.08
CA PRO A 59 -1.26 6.64 4.63
C PRO A 59 -1.59 6.73 6.12
N GLY A 60 -0.89 7.59 6.85
CA GLY A 60 -1.12 7.73 8.28
C GLY A 60 -2.48 8.30 8.64
N GLU A 61 -3.14 8.94 7.69
CA GLU A 61 -4.47 9.50 7.92
C GLU A 61 -5.56 8.61 7.34
N GLY A 62 -5.17 7.57 6.63
CA GLY A 62 -6.13 6.71 5.96
C GLY A 62 -6.99 5.93 6.91
N GLY A 63 -6.39 5.38 7.94
CA GLY A 63 -7.09 4.64 8.96
C GLY A 63 -7.84 3.43 8.46
N THR A 64 -9.09 3.62 8.09
CA THR A 64 -9.97 2.51 7.76
C THR A 64 -10.77 2.82 6.49
N MET A 65 -10.86 1.83 5.62
CA MET A 65 -11.70 1.90 4.43
C MET A 65 -12.83 0.90 4.54
N THR A 66 -14.00 1.29 4.02
CA THR A 66 -15.14 0.37 3.95
C THR A 66 -14.81 -0.76 2.98
N PRO A 67 -15.54 -1.89 3.06
CA PRO A 67 -15.34 -2.96 2.08
C PRO A 67 -15.51 -2.49 0.64
N ALA A 68 -16.46 -1.59 0.37
CA ALA A 68 -16.66 -1.06 -0.97
C ALA A 68 -15.46 -0.24 -1.44
N GLN A 69 -14.92 0.60 -0.57
CA GLN A 69 -13.71 1.37 -0.88
C GLN A 69 -12.51 0.46 -1.09
N ALA A 70 -12.40 -0.58 -0.27
CA ALA A 70 -11.32 -1.55 -0.42
C ALA A 70 -11.40 -2.26 -1.77
N ALA A 71 -12.62 -2.58 -2.22
CA ALA A 71 -12.80 -3.21 -3.53
C ALA A 71 -12.30 -2.31 -4.66
N GLU A 72 -12.59 -1.00 -4.56
CA GLU A 72 -12.09 -0.05 -5.56
C GLU A 72 -10.57 0.05 -5.54
N MET A 73 -10.00 0.13 -4.35
CA MET A 73 -8.54 0.20 -4.22
C MET A 73 -7.89 -1.06 -4.75
N ALA A 74 -8.50 -2.21 -4.52
CA ALA A 74 -7.97 -3.48 -5.01
C ALA A 74 -7.86 -3.47 -6.54
N GLN A 75 -8.88 -2.97 -7.22
CA GLN A 75 -8.85 -2.91 -8.68
C GLN A 75 -7.73 -1.99 -9.18
N LEU A 76 -7.60 -0.81 -8.59
CA LEU A 76 -6.59 0.14 -9.00
C LEU A 76 -5.17 -0.37 -8.70
N LEU A 77 -4.98 -0.94 -7.53
CA LEU A 77 -3.67 -1.48 -7.15
C LEU A 77 -3.26 -2.64 -8.04
N ARG A 78 -4.20 -3.52 -8.37
CA ARG A 78 -3.92 -4.65 -9.26
C ARG A 78 -3.64 -4.18 -10.69
N LYS A 79 -4.36 -3.16 -11.14
CA LYS A 79 -4.11 -2.56 -12.44
C LYS A 79 -2.69 -1.98 -12.48
N LEU A 80 -2.31 -1.27 -11.41
CA LEU A 80 -0.98 -0.70 -11.29
C LEU A 80 0.09 -1.80 -11.27
N ALA A 81 -0.15 -2.87 -10.54
CA ALA A 81 0.81 -3.99 -10.43
C ALA A 81 1.06 -4.66 -11.78
N ARG A 82 0.10 -4.62 -12.69
CA ARG A 82 0.24 -5.24 -14.01
C ARG A 82 0.75 -4.28 -15.07
N HIS A 83 0.93 -3.01 -14.73
CA HIS A 83 1.35 -2.02 -15.71
C HIS A 83 2.83 -2.22 -16.06
N ARG A 84 3.12 -2.25 -17.36
CA ARG A 84 4.47 -2.61 -17.84
C ARG A 84 5.55 -1.62 -17.42
N PHE A 85 5.19 -0.39 -17.11
CA PHE A 85 6.18 0.62 -16.71
C PHE A 85 6.47 0.61 -15.21
N VAL A 86 5.79 -0.21 -14.44
CA VAL A 86 6.00 -0.28 -13.00
C VAL A 86 7.10 -1.30 -12.71
N LYS A 87 8.13 -0.89 -11.98
CA LYS A 87 9.23 -1.78 -11.62
C LYS A 87 8.72 -2.97 -10.84
N THR A 88 9.43 -4.10 -10.97
CA THR A 88 9.06 -5.34 -10.30
C THR A 88 8.90 -5.18 -8.79
N SER A 89 9.82 -4.45 -8.14
CA SER A 89 9.75 -4.24 -6.70
C SER A 89 8.52 -3.43 -6.29
N ALA A 90 8.21 -2.39 -7.06
CA ALA A 90 7.01 -1.58 -6.80
C ALA A 90 5.75 -2.38 -7.10
N ALA A 91 5.76 -3.17 -8.18
CA ALA A 91 4.62 -4.00 -8.54
C ALA A 91 4.31 -5.03 -7.45
N ALA A 92 5.34 -5.55 -6.78
CA ALA A 92 5.14 -6.51 -5.70
C ALA A 92 4.37 -5.87 -4.53
N HIS A 93 4.70 -4.62 -4.18
CA HIS A 93 3.96 -3.91 -3.15
C HIS A 93 2.52 -3.64 -3.59
N ALA A 94 2.34 -3.21 -4.83
CA ALA A 94 0.99 -2.94 -5.35
C ALA A 94 0.14 -4.21 -5.35
N ARG A 95 0.73 -5.34 -5.72
CA ARG A 95 0.02 -6.61 -5.73
C ARG A 95 -0.39 -7.04 -4.32
N ALA A 96 0.55 -6.94 -3.37
CA ALA A 96 0.26 -7.32 -1.99
C ALA A 96 -0.85 -6.44 -1.40
N LEU A 97 -0.77 -5.13 -1.62
CA LEU A 97 -1.80 -4.20 -1.17
C LEU A 97 -3.15 -4.51 -1.82
N GLY A 98 -3.14 -4.77 -3.13
CA GLY A 98 -4.38 -5.09 -3.85
C GLY A 98 -5.01 -6.38 -3.38
N ASP A 99 -4.19 -7.40 -3.09
CA ASP A 99 -4.70 -8.68 -2.59
C ASP A 99 -5.29 -8.52 -1.19
N ALA A 100 -4.64 -7.75 -0.32
CA ALA A 100 -5.17 -7.51 1.02
C ALA A 100 -6.51 -6.76 0.94
N ALA A 101 -6.58 -5.73 0.11
CA ALA A 101 -7.82 -4.97 -0.07
C ALA A 101 -8.93 -5.87 -0.61
N ALA A 102 -8.62 -6.75 -1.54
CA ALA A 102 -9.60 -7.66 -2.11
C ALA A 102 -10.10 -8.66 -1.06
N ARG A 103 -9.23 -9.13 -0.18
CA ARG A 103 -9.64 -10.04 0.90
C ARG A 103 -10.58 -9.34 1.88
N ALA A 104 -10.27 -8.10 2.25
CA ALA A 104 -11.13 -7.33 3.14
C ALA A 104 -12.50 -7.14 2.51
N ALA A 105 -12.54 -6.78 1.23
CA ALA A 105 -13.80 -6.59 0.51
C ALA A 105 -14.60 -7.88 0.44
N ALA A 106 -13.93 -9.00 0.13
CA ALA A 106 -14.60 -10.29 0.04
C ALA A 106 -15.17 -10.75 1.38
N ASP A 107 -14.48 -10.42 2.47
CA ASP A 107 -14.92 -10.77 3.81
C ASP A 107 -15.98 -9.82 4.34
N GLY A 108 -16.25 -8.73 3.62
CA GLY A 108 -17.19 -7.71 4.09
C GLY A 108 -16.68 -6.97 5.31
N GLU A 109 -15.37 -6.85 5.44
CA GLU A 109 -14.72 -6.24 6.58
C GLU A 109 -13.98 -4.97 6.19
N PRO A 110 -13.85 -4.01 7.13
CA PRO A 110 -13.05 -2.82 6.85
C PRO A 110 -11.58 -3.18 6.61
N TRP A 111 -10.96 -2.47 5.70
CA TRP A 111 -9.53 -2.62 5.43
C TRP A 111 -8.81 -1.54 6.23
N GLN A 112 -7.95 -1.95 7.14
CA GLN A 112 -7.32 -1.04 8.09
C GLN A 112 -5.86 -0.82 7.77
N TRP A 113 -5.44 0.42 7.90
CA TRP A 113 -4.06 0.85 7.71
C TRP A 113 -3.61 1.54 8.99
N ARG A 114 -2.39 1.27 9.40
CA ARG A 114 -1.79 2.00 10.52
C ARG A 114 -0.31 2.23 10.24
N ILE A 115 0.23 3.29 10.83
CA ILE A 115 1.65 3.57 10.75
C ILE A 115 2.33 2.93 11.95
N GLU A 116 3.38 2.17 11.67
CA GLU A 116 4.24 1.64 12.72
C GLU A 116 5.51 2.45 12.68
N ALA A 117 5.73 3.20 13.74
CA ALA A 117 6.86 4.12 13.81
C ALA A 117 8.17 3.36 13.78
N ALA A 118 9.20 4.06 13.31
CA ALA A 118 10.54 3.53 13.35
C ALA A 118 10.97 3.34 14.80
N ALA A 119 11.64 2.25 15.07
CA ALA A 119 12.09 1.93 16.43
C ALA A 119 13.29 2.75 16.84
#